data_837605054a31dde6a899b075cbc6cb1f
#
_entry.id   837605054a31dde6a899b075cbc6cb1f
#
_cell.length_a   1.000
_cell.length_b   1.000
_cell.length_c   1.000
_cell.angle_alpha   90.00
_cell.angle_beta   90.00
_cell.angle_gamma   90.00
#
_symmetry.space_group_name_H-M   'P 1'
#
loop_
_entity.id
_entity.type
_entity.pdbx_description
1 polymer ?
#
loop_
_entity_poly.entity_id
_entity_poly.type
_entity_poly.pdbx_seq_one_letter_code
_entity_poly.pdbx_strand_id
1 'polypeptide(L)'
;LSKNPPHTGRVKTLVEMFPNAKFIYLKRNPYTVFESTRSFFTNTIQPLRLQDISNEQIESNFIEVYRRLFYKYEEQKHLIPEGNLVEVKFEDFEQDAFAMTEDIYKKLNLPGFEESKAEIEKYLGKKKGYKKNQYKYDDRTVRLVEENWGMALKEWGYSL
;
A
#
# COMPACT_ATOMS: atom_id res chain seq x y z
N LEU A 1 3.89 11.29 -12.11
CA LEU A 1 3.70 10.28 -11.08
C LEU A 1 2.84 10.85 -9.94
N SER A 2 1.77 10.16 -9.57
CA SER A 2 0.94 10.50 -8.41
C SER A 2 0.98 9.35 -7.40
N LYS A 3 1.17 9.67 -6.12
CA LYS A 3 1.12 8.72 -5.00
C LYS A 3 0.15 9.25 -3.96
N ASN A 4 -1.01 8.60 -3.84
CA ASN A 4 -2.01 8.98 -2.85
C ASN A 4 -2.83 7.74 -2.43
N PRO A 5 -2.80 7.31 -1.15
CA PRO A 5 -3.53 6.13 -0.69
C PRO A 5 -5.04 6.12 -1.03
N PRO A 6 -5.78 7.24 -0.96
CA PRO A 6 -7.17 7.31 -1.41
C PRO A 6 -7.42 6.98 -2.89
N HIS A 7 -6.38 6.99 -3.74
CA HIS A 7 -6.52 6.57 -5.14
C HIS A 7 -6.92 5.10 -5.28
N THR A 8 -6.61 4.27 -4.30
CA THR A 8 -7.06 2.88 -4.22
C THR A 8 -8.58 2.74 -4.38
N GLY A 9 -9.35 3.65 -3.81
CA GLY A 9 -10.82 3.66 -3.94
C GLY A 9 -11.37 4.46 -5.13
N ARG A 10 -10.52 4.93 -6.04
CA ARG A 10 -10.90 5.82 -7.15
C ARG A 10 -10.44 5.31 -8.52
N VAL A 11 -10.25 4.01 -8.66
CA VAL A 11 -9.71 3.39 -9.90
C VAL A 11 -10.58 3.77 -11.09
N LYS A 12 -11.91 3.62 -11.00
CA LYS A 12 -12.83 4.00 -12.08
C LYS A 12 -12.62 5.45 -12.53
N THR A 13 -12.65 6.38 -11.59
CA THR A 13 -12.46 7.82 -11.89
C THR A 13 -11.10 8.08 -12.55
N LEU A 14 -10.04 7.43 -12.07
CA LEU A 14 -8.70 7.62 -12.62
C LEU A 14 -8.59 7.06 -14.03
N VAL A 15 -9.21 5.91 -14.32
CA VAL A 15 -9.25 5.34 -15.68
C VAL A 15 -10.05 6.24 -16.62
N GLU A 16 -11.19 6.78 -16.18
CA GLU A 16 -12.01 7.70 -16.96
C GLU A 16 -11.26 9.00 -17.28
N MET A 17 -10.52 9.55 -16.31
CA MET A 17 -9.75 10.79 -16.49
C MET A 17 -8.45 10.60 -17.29
N PHE A 18 -7.81 9.43 -17.12
CA PHE A 18 -6.50 9.10 -17.68
C PHE A 18 -6.50 7.68 -18.26
N PRO A 19 -7.09 7.46 -19.45
CA PRO A 19 -7.27 6.11 -20.01
C PRO A 19 -5.96 5.34 -20.24
N ASN A 20 -4.86 6.06 -20.44
CA ASN A 20 -3.53 5.48 -20.67
C ASN A 20 -2.67 5.41 -19.39
N ALA A 21 -3.22 5.74 -18.23
CA ALA A 21 -2.47 5.68 -16.98
C ALA A 21 -1.99 4.26 -16.66
N LYS A 22 -0.81 4.18 -16.09
CA LYS A 22 -0.25 2.95 -15.54
C LYS A 22 -0.46 2.95 -14.03
N PHE A 23 -0.83 1.80 -13.51
CA PHE A 23 -1.15 1.61 -12.09
C PHE A 23 -0.17 0.64 -11.45
N ILE A 24 0.39 1.03 -10.33
CA ILE A 24 1.19 0.18 -9.46
C ILE A 24 0.44 0.08 -8.14
N TYR A 25 -0.08 -1.10 -7.83
CA TYR A 25 -0.75 -1.36 -6.57
C TYR A 25 0.18 -2.09 -5.60
N LEU A 26 0.58 -1.40 -4.54
CA LEU A 26 1.50 -1.94 -3.55
C LEU A 26 0.70 -2.55 -2.39
N LYS A 27 0.74 -3.87 -2.27
CA LYS A 27 0.18 -4.65 -1.17
C LYS A 27 1.20 -4.73 -0.04
N ARG A 28 0.73 -4.79 1.19
CA ARG A 28 1.58 -4.99 2.35
C ARG A 28 0.85 -5.84 3.39
N ASN A 29 1.62 -6.56 4.20
CA ASN A 29 1.06 -7.38 5.28
C ASN A 29 0.06 -6.58 6.12
N PRO A 30 -1.22 -7.02 6.21
CA PRO A 30 -2.29 -6.29 6.91
C PRO A 30 -2.01 -6.02 8.38
N TYR A 31 -1.34 -6.92 9.09
CA TYR A 31 -0.95 -6.71 10.49
C TYR A 31 0.02 -5.53 10.62
N THR A 32 1.02 -5.46 9.73
CA THR A 32 1.96 -4.32 9.68
C THR A 32 1.24 -3.01 9.32
N VAL A 33 0.31 -3.05 8.37
CA VAL A 33 -0.48 -1.88 7.98
C VAL A 33 -1.32 -1.39 9.14
N PHE A 34 -1.96 -2.30 9.89
CA PHE A 34 -2.78 -1.98 11.05
C PHE A 34 -1.98 -1.23 12.11
N GLU A 35 -0.85 -1.80 12.56
CA GLU A 35 0.00 -1.17 13.58
C GLU A 35 0.61 0.15 13.12
N SER A 36 1.05 0.21 11.86
CA SER A 36 1.57 1.45 11.28
C SER A 36 0.51 2.55 11.24
N THR A 37 -0.72 2.20 10.88
CA THR A 37 -1.84 3.15 10.82
C THR A 37 -2.26 3.60 12.21
N ARG A 38 -2.36 2.67 13.17
CA ARG A 38 -2.61 3.00 14.58
C ARG A 38 -1.57 4.00 15.08
N SER A 39 -0.29 3.68 14.93
CA SER A 39 0.82 4.54 15.36
C SER A 39 0.78 5.92 14.70
N PHE A 40 0.47 5.98 13.42
CA PHE A 40 0.34 7.25 12.69
C PHE A 40 -0.75 8.14 13.27
N PHE A 41 -1.94 7.60 13.49
CA PHE A 41 -3.05 8.39 14.02
C PHE A 41 -2.90 8.75 15.50
N THR A 42 -2.29 7.89 16.31
CA THR A 42 -2.13 8.16 17.74
C THR A 42 -0.94 9.06 18.05
N ASN A 43 0.15 8.97 17.28
CA ASN A 43 1.38 9.67 17.58
C ASN A 43 1.65 10.86 16.66
N THR A 44 1.37 10.73 15.35
CA THR A 44 1.75 11.74 14.36
C THR A 44 0.64 12.76 14.13
N ILE A 45 -0.62 12.30 14.04
CA ILE A 45 -1.76 13.17 13.73
C ILE A 45 -2.38 13.79 14.99
N GLN A 46 -2.11 13.24 16.18
CA GLN A 46 -2.68 13.75 17.43
C GLN A 46 -2.59 15.26 17.59
N PRO A 47 -1.43 15.92 17.38
CA PRO A 47 -1.31 17.37 17.54
C PRO A 47 -2.12 18.18 16.51
N LEU A 48 -2.57 17.55 15.42
CA LEU A 48 -3.32 18.18 14.32
C LEU A 48 -4.84 17.95 14.42
N ARG A 49 -5.30 17.31 15.48
CA ARG A 49 -6.73 17.04 15.67
C ARG A 49 -7.47 18.32 15.98
N LEU A 50 -8.56 18.56 15.25
CA LEU A 50 -9.47 19.69 15.48
C LEU A 50 -10.61 19.36 16.44
N GLN A 51 -10.74 18.09 16.82
CA GLN A 51 -11.79 17.57 17.69
C GLN A 51 -11.23 16.52 18.64
N ASP A 52 -11.81 16.43 19.84
CA ASP A 52 -11.54 15.32 20.75
C ASP A 52 -12.26 14.08 20.24
N ILE A 53 -11.47 13.08 19.88
CA ILE A 53 -11.94 11.78 19.39
C ILE A 53 -11.17 10.68 20.11
N SER A 54 -11.86 9.66 20.60
CA SER A 54 -11.24 8.55 21.32
C SER A 54 -10.36 7.68 20.37
N ASN A 55 -9.39 7.00 20.94
CA ASN A 55 -8.52 6.09 20.17
C ASN A 55 -9.33 4.93 19.58
N GLU A 56 -10.37 4.45 20.27
CA GLU A 56 -11.29 3.41 19.79
C GLU A 56 -12.08 3.88 18.57
N GLN A 57 -12.53 5.13 18.58
CA GLN A 57 -13.23 5.71 17.44
C GLN A 57 -12.30 5.87 16.23
N ILE A 58 -11.05 6.27 16.46
CA ILE A 58 -10.03 6.37 15.41
C ILE A 58 -9.76 4.98 14.82
N GLU A 59 -9.60 3.98 15.69
CA GLU A 59 -9.35 2.60 15.27
C GLU A 59 -10.51 2.05 14.44
N SER A 60 -11.74 2.22 14.90
CA SER A 60 -12.95 1.85 14.15
C SER A 60 -13.02 2.53 12.78
N ASN A 61 -12.68 3.82 12.71
CA ASN A 61 -12.70 4.57 11.46
C ASN A 61 -11.66 4.05 10.46
N PHE A 62 -10.41 3.83 10.86
CA PHE A 62 -9.41 3.35 9.91
C PHE A 62 -9.62 1.89 9.51
N ILE A 63 -10.19 1.05 10.38
CA ILE A 63 -10.61 -0.31 10.04
C ILE A 63 -11.62 -0.27 8.90
N GLU A 64 -12.64 0.55 9.03
CA GLU A 64 -13.69 0.67 8.02
C GLU A 64 -13.18 1.29 6.71
N VAL A 65 -12.34 2.33 6.80
CA VAL A 65 -11.72 2.94 5.60
C VAL A 65 -10.90 1.91 4.82
N TYR A 66 -10.08 1.09 5.50
CA TYR A 66 -9.32 0.05 4.84
C TYR A 66 -10.22 -0.96 4.13
N ARG A 67 -11.28 -1.45 4.79
CA ARG A 67 -12.27 -2.35 4.19
C ARG A 67 -12.88 -1.77 2.93
N ARG A 68 -13.35 -0.51 2.99
CA ARG A 68 -13.94 0.17 1.84
C ARG A 68 -12.96 0.31 0.68
N LEU A 69 -11.71 0.68 0.97
CA LEU A 69 -10.68 0.81 -0.05
C LEU A 69 -10.38 -0.54 -0.71
N PHE A 70 -10.25 -1.61 0.09
CA PHE A 70 -10.01 -2.95 -0.41
C PHE A 70 -11.13 -3.39 -1.36
N TYR A 71 -12.39 -3.38 -0.89
CA TYR A 71 -13.51 -3.82 -1.71
C TYR A 71 -13.70 -2.95 -2.97
N LYS A 72 -13.47 -1.64 -2.84
CA LYS A 72 -13.59 -0.74 -3.99
C LYS A 72 -12.51 -0.98 -5.02
N TYR A 73 -11.31 -1.31 -4.60
CA TYR A 73 -10.24 -1.72 -5.49
C TYR A 73 -10.57 -3.04 -6.19
N GLU A 74 -10.93 -4.08 -5.44
CA GLU A 74 -11.28 -5.38 -6.00
C GLU A 74 -12.45 -5.29 -6.99
N GLU A 75 -13.46 -4.47 -6.68
CA GLU A 75 -14.59 -4.18 -7.57
C GLU A 75 -14.16 -3.50 -8.87
N GLN A 76 -13.15 -2.64 -8.84
CA GLN A 76 -12.82 -1.74 -9.96
C GLN A 76 -11.53 -2.09 -10.71
N LYS A 77 -10.66 -2.92 -10.16
CA LYS A 77 -9.36 -3.21 -10.78
C LYS A 77 -9.47 -3.76 -12.20
N HIS A 78 -10.56 -4.48 -12.51
CA HIS A 78 -10.83 -5.01 -13.85
C HIS A 78 -11.13 -3.92 -14.91
N LEU A 79 -11.40 -2.67 -14.48
CA LEU A 79 -11.57 -1.54 -15.40
C LEU A 79 -10.24 -0.99 -15.92
N ILE A 80 -9.13 -1.37 -15.29
CA ILE A 80 -7.79 -0.97 -15.75
C ILE A 80 -7.48 -1.78 -17.01
N PRO A 81 -7.10 -1.14 -18.13
CA PRO A 81 -6.75 -1.86 -19.35
C PRO A 81 -5.63 -2.87 -19.12
N GLU A 82 -5.69 -3.99 -19.83
CA GLU A 82 -4.66 -5.02 -19.79
C GLU A 82 -3.26 -4.43 -20.04
N GLY A 83 -2.27 -4.86 -19.28
CA GLY A 83 -0.90 -4.33 -19.32
C GLY A 83 -0.72 -2.96 -18.67
N ASN A 84 -1.76 -2.40 -18.00
CA ASN A 84 -1.67 -1.13 -17.31
C ASN A 84 -1.69 -1.27 -15.77
N LEU A 85 -1.77 -2.47 -15.23
CA LEU A 85 -1.73 -2.73 -13.79
C LEU A 85 -0.61 -3.71 -13.44
N VAL A 86 0.17 -3.36 -12.42
CA VAL A 86 1.06 -4.29 -11.72
C VAL A 86 0.74 -4.25 -10.24
N GLU A 87 0.50 -5.42 -9.65
CA GLU A 87 0.35 -5.59 -8.22
C GLU A 87 1.65 -6.14 -7.62
N VAL A 88 2.16 -5.51 -6.58
CA VAL A 88 3.45 -5.82 -5.95
C VAL A 88 3.25 -6.02 -4.45
N LYS A 89 3.83 -7.08 -3.88
CA LYS A 89 3.96 -7.19 -2.43
C LYS A 89 5.15 -6.33 -1.97
N PHE A 90 4.93 -5.52 -0.95
CA PHE A 90 5.98 -4.67 -0.40
C PHE A 90 7.17 -5.49 0.13
N GLU A 91 6.87 -6.64 0.69
CA GLU A 91 7.86 -7.56 1.24
C GLU A 91 8.80 -8.10 0.14
N ASP A 92 8.26 -8.42 -1.04
CA ASP A 92 9.06 -8.86 -2.20
C ASP A 92 9.90 -7.68 -2.74
N PHE A 93 9.27 -6.49 -2.81
CA PHE A 93 9.96 -5.26 -3.21
C PHE A 93 11.13 -4.93 -2.28
N GLU A 94 10.99 -5.14 -0.98
CA GLU A 94 12.06 -4.91 -0.01
C GLU A 94 13.26 -5.85 -0.17
N GLN A 95 13.04 -7.09 -0.61
CA GLN A 95 14.12 -8.07 -0.78
C GLN A 95 15.05 -7.66 -1.92
N ASP A 96 14.48 -7.23 -3.03
CA ASP A 96 15.24 -6.73 -4.18
C ASP A 96 14.50 -5.60 -4.90
N ALA A 97 14.62 -4.39 -4.34
CA ALA A 97 13.95 -3.21 -4.88
C ALA A 97 14.42 -2.86 -6.31
N PHE A 98 15.67 -3.21 -6.66
CA PHE A 98 16.18 -2.93 -7.99
C PHE A 98 15.54 -3.86 -9.04
N ALA A 99 15.62 -5.17 -8.84
CA ALA A 99 15.00 -6.14 -9.75
C ALA A 99 13.49 -5.95 -9.85
N MET A 100 12.81 -5.65 -8.73
CA MET A 100 11.37 -5.36 -8.73
C MET A 100 11.02 -4.08 -9.48
N THR A 101 11.86 -3.04 -9.42
CA THR A 101 11.66 -1.83 -10.22
C THR A 101 11.82 -2.13 -11.72
N GLU A 102 12.83 -2.89 -12.10
CA GLU A 102 13.02 -3.34 -13.48
C GLU A 102 11.80 -4.13 -14.00
N ASP A 103 11.30 -5.07 -13.20
CA ASP A 103 10.13 -5.88 -13.53
C ASP A 103 8.86 -5.02 -13.72
N ILE A 104 8.66 -4.00 -12.87
CA ILE A 104 7.57 -3.03 -13.01
C ILE A 104 7.67 -2.27 -14.33
N TYR A 105 8.86 -1.77 -14.68
CA TYR A 105 9.08 -1.07 -15.95
C TYR A 105 8.77 -1.96 -17.15
N LYS A 106 9.22 -3.22 -17.11
CA LYS A 106 8.95 -4.22 -18.17
C LYS A 106 7.45 -4.53 -18.29
N LYS A 107 6.78 -4.86 -17.18
CA LYS A 107 5.35 -5.25 -17.17
C LYS A 107 4.43 -4.11 -17.62
N LEU A 108 4.75 -2.89 -17.25
CA LEU A 108 3.96 -1.71 -17.62
C LEU A 108 4.41 -1.08 -18.95
N ASN A 109 5.43 -1.64 -19.59
CA ASN A 109 6.07 -1.09 -20.80
C ASN A 109 6.41 0.40 -20.62
N LEU A 110 7.10 0.72 -19.51
CA LEU A 110 7.54 2.09 -19.22
C LEU A 110 8.88 2.37 -19.92
N PRO A 111 9.03 3.52 -20.56
CA PRO A 111 10.32 3.91 -21.15
C PRO A 111 11.30 4.40 -20.08
N GLY A 112 12.59 4.45 -20.42
CA GLY A 112 13.60 5.17 -19.67
C GLY A 112 14.20 4.39 -18.49
N PHE A 113 14.04 3.07 -18.42
CA PHE A 113 14.68 2.28 -17.35
C PHE A 113 16.20 2.29 -17.46
N GLU A 114 16.75 2.03 -18.64
CA GLU A 114 18.20 1.97 -18.82
C GLU A 114 18.87 3.31 -18.52
N GLU A 115 18.25 4.43 -18.93
CA GLU A 115 18.71 5.78 -18.64
C GLU A 115 18.64 6.11 -17.14
N SER A 116 17.66 5.53 -16.43
CA SER A 116 17.44 5.78 -14.99
C SER A 116 18.21 4.83 -14.09
N LYS A 117 18.74 3.75 -14.61
CA LYS A 117 19.35 2.64 -13.88
C LYS A 117 20.40 3.08 -12.86
N ALA A 118 21.37 3.88 -13.30
CA ALA A 118 22.45 4.36 -12.44
C ALA A 118 21.94 5.22 -11.26
N GLU A 119 20.92 6.06 -11.50
CA GLU A 119 20.34 6.88 -10.43
C GLU A 119 19.47 6.06 -9.49
N ILE A 120 18.79 5.04 -9.98
CA ILE A 120 18.04 4.07 -9.14
C ILE A 120 19.02 3.33 -8.21
N GLU A 121 20.11 2.78 -8.75
CA GLU A 121 21.13 2.10 -7.94
C GLU A 121 21.75 3.01 -6.89
N LYS A 122 22.10 4.23 -7.25
CA LYS A 122 22.62 5.25 -6.34
C LYS A 122 21.64 5.61 -5.23
N TYR A 123 20.36 5.75 -5.57
CA TYR A 123 19.29 6.02 -4.58
C TYR A 123 19.14 4.86 -3.61
N LEU A 124 19.07 3.63 -4.11
CA LEU A 124 18.94 2.43 -3.28
C LEU A 124 20.17 2.24 -2.40
N GLY A 125 21.37 2.53 -2.91
CA GLY A 125 22.61 2.51 -2.14
C GLY A 125 22.57 3.46 -0.92
N LYS A 126 22.00 4.65 -1.07
CA LYS A 126 21.82 5.60 0.04
C LYS A 126 20.80 5.14 1.09
N LYS A 127 19.89 4.23 0.73
CA LYS A 127 18.89 3.67 1.63
C LYS A 127 19.36 2.41 2.37
N LYS A 128 20.54 1.87 2.04
CA LYS A 128 21.15 0.78 2.80
C LYS A 128 21.35 1.23 4.25
N GLY A 129 20.74 0.51 5.18
CA GLY A 129 20.80 0.82 6.63
C GLY A 129 19.58 1.59 7.17
N TYR A 130 18.59 1.94 6.36
CA TYR A 130 17.34 2.45 6.87
C TYR A 130 16.64 1.37 7.74
N LYS A 131 16.48 1.69 9.03
CA LYS A 131 15.75 0.82 9.97
C LYS A 131 14.26 1.17 9.92
N LYS A 132 13.47 0.25 9.39
CA LYS A 132 12.01 0.35 9.47
C LYS A 132 11.50 0.03 10.87
N ASN A 133 10.33 0.54 11.19
CA ASN A 133 9.64 0.15 12.41
C ASN A 133 9.33 -1.36 12.38
N GLN A 134 9.68 -2.04 13.45
CA GLN A 134 9.29 -3.41 13.70
C GLN A 134 8.11 -3.40 14.67
N TYR A 135 7.03 -4.07 14.30
CA TYR A 135 5.84 -4.16 15.12
C TYR A 135 5.75 -5.56 15.72
N LYS A 136 5.40 -5.60 16.99
CA LYS A 136 4.95 -6.84 17.66
C LYS A 136 3.43 -6.80 17.66
N TYR A 137 2.81 -7.89 17.26
CA TYR A 137 1.36 -8.00 17.22
C TYR A 137 0.89 -8.67 18.53
N ASP A 138 0.06 -7.97 19.30
CA ASP A 138 -0.61 -8.57 20.44
C ASP A 138 -1.87 -9.34 19.99
N ASP A 139 -2.42 -10.17 20.86
CA ASP A 139 -3.59 -10.99 20.57
C ASP A 139 -4.81 -10.15 20.16
N ARG A 140 -4.89 -8.92 20.67
CA ARG A 140 -5.98 -7.99 20.29
C ARG A 140 -5.82 -7.53 18.84
N THR A 141 -4.62 -7.13 18.45
CA THR A 141 -4.31 -6.74 17.06
C THR A 141 -4.57 -7.89 16.10
N VAL A 142 -4.10 -9.10 16.45
CA VAL A 142 -4.32 -10.30 15.62
C VAL A 142 -5.81 -10.51 15.38
N ARG A 143 -6.62 -10.57 16.44
CA ARG A 143 -8.08 -10.74 16.30
C ARG A 143 -8.73 -9.65 15.47
N LEU A 144 -8.41 -8.37 15.72
CA LEU A 144 -9.00 -7.27 14.97
C LEU A 144 -8.68 -7.33 13.47
N VAL A 145 -7.46 -7.69 13.12
CA VAL A 145 -7.05 -7.84 11.72
C VAL A 145 -7.75 -9.05 11.08
N GLU A 146 -7.79 -10.19 11.74
CA GLU A 146 -8.45 -11.39 11.23
C GLU A 146 -9.97 -11.18 11.03
N GLU A 147 -10.64 -10.60 12.01
CA GLU A 147 -12.07 -10.34 11.95
C GLU A 147 -12.45 -9.29 10.90
N ASN A 148 -11.65 -8.24 10.76
CA ASN A 148 -12.03 -7.09 9.94
C ASN A 148 -11.33 -7.04 8.58
N TRP A 149 -10.10 -7.58 8.47
CA TRP A 149 -9.27 -7.56 7.26
C TRP A 149 -8.89 -8.96 6.76
N GLY A 150 -9.55 -10.00 7.28
CA GLY A 150 -9.34 -11.39 6.87
C GLY A 150 -9.49 -11.61 5.37
N MET A 151 -10.32 -10.79 4.67
CA MET A 151 -10.44 -10.81 3.22
C MET A 151 -9.11 -10.46 2.53
N ALA A 152 -8.36 -9.48 3.04
CA ALA A 152 -7.06 -9.10 2.48
C ALA A 152 -5.98 -10.15 2.79
N LEU A 153 -6.00 -10.73 4.00
CA LEU A 153 -5.12 -11.84 4.36
C LEU A 153 -5.28 -13.00 3.37
N LYS A 154 -6.53 -13.41 3.13
CA LYS A 154 -6.87 -14.52 2.23
C LYS A 154 -6.49 -14.20 0.78
N GLU A 155 -6.94 -13.05 0.28
CA GLU A 155 -6.74 -12.67 -1.13
C GLU A 155 -5.26 -12.53 -1.48
N TRP A 156 -4.47 -12.00 -0.57
CA TRP A 156 -3.04 -11.71 -0.83
C TRP A 156 -2.10 -12.79 -0.28
N GLY A 157 -2.63 -13.82 0.40
CA GLY A 157 -1.84 -14.92 0.93
C GLY A 157 -0.89 -14.49 2.05
N TYR A 158 -1.36 -13.65 2.99
CA TYR A 158 -0.64 -13.32 4.21
C TYR A 158 -1.12 -14.17 5.39
N SER A 159 -0.18 -14.57 6.23
CA SER A 159 -0.40 -15.18 7.54
C SER A 159 0.53 -14.54 8.57
N LEU A 160 0.31 -14.83 9.83
CA LEU A 160 1.25 -14.54 10.92
C LEU A 160 2.55 -15.29 10.75
#